data_4625986f975b7293954f0ad3ef51e0c0
#
_entry.id   4625986f975b7293954f0ad3ef51e0c0
#
_cell.length_a   1.000
_cell.length_b   1.000
_cell.length_c   1.000
_cell.angle_alpha   90.00
_cell.angle_beta   90.00
_cell.angle_gamma   90.00
#
_symmetry.space_group_name_H-M   'P 1'
#
loop_
_entity.id
_entity.type
_entity.pdbx_description
1 polymer ?
#
loop_
_entity_poly.entity_id
_entity_poly.type
_entity_poly.pdbx_seq_one_letter_code
_entity_poly.pdbx_strand_id
1 'polypeptide(L)'
;DHSDSLGAAGRFGNGDVQWMTAGKGVQHCEMFPLLNTSKNNPLLMFQIWINLPKVKKMCAPHFSMLWSEEIPKYIHHDDQNKKTEVTVIAGTLFDTRGLPPAPNSWANDPENGVCIWTLEMEPGAQWILPAHGADLSRTLYYFQGKDVQLENKKLLPNHAIEMVSDQSLRITNGPEVSHFLLLQGKPIDEPIAQYGPFVMNHQSEIQETMREYQLTQFGGWPWPKPDHTHAHTSGRFAKYANGKIETR
;
A
#
# COMPACT_ATOMS: atom_id res chain seq x y z
N ASP A 1 -5.72 -1.39 14.00
CA ASP A 1 -7.11 -1.91 14.04
C ASP A 1 -7.95 -1.20 12.99
N HIS A 2 -8.60 -1.97 12.14
CA HIS A 2 -9.56 -1.50 11.15
C HIS A 2 -10.98 -1.87 11.54
N SER A 3 -11.93 -0.98 11.25
CA SER A 3 -13.36 -1.24 11.32
C SER A 3 -14.06 -0.41 10.26
N ASP A 4 -15.07 -0.96 9.58
CA ASP A 4 -15.78 -0.24 8.53
C ASP A 4 -17.31 -0.36 8.60
N SER A 5 -17.98 0.45 7.77
CA SER A 5 -19.45 0.53 7.69
C SER A 5 -20.11 -0.72 7.10
N LEU A 6 -19.34 -1.63 6.49
CA LEU A 6 -19.84 -2.89 5.96
C LEU A 6 -19.77 -4.02 6.99
N GLY A 7 -19.20 -3.75 8.18
CA GLY A 7 -18.96 -4.72 9.24
C GLY A 7 -17.69 -5.54 9.05
N ALA A 8 -16.82 -5.17 8.10
CA ALA A 8 -15.49 -5.71 8.03
C ALA A 8 -14.60 -5.11 9.13
N ALA A 9 -13.66 -5.90 9.63
CA ALA A 9 -12.78 -5.52 10.73
C ALA A 9 -11.47 -6.29 10.66
N GLY A 10 -10.43 -5.75 11.29
CA GLY A 10 -9.16 -6.47 11.37
C GLY A 10 -8.19 -5.84 12.35
N ARG A 11 -7.27 -6.65 12.83
CA ARG A 11 -6.00 -6.20 13.43
C ARG A 11 -4.87 -6.72 12.59
N PHE A 12 -4.04 -5.83 12.10
CA PHE A 12 -2.93 -6.17 11.22
C PHE A 12 -1.67 -5.37 11.59
N GLY A 13 -0.52 -5.90 11.24
CA GLY A 13 0.79 -5.32 11.56
C GLY A 13 1.92 -6.25 11.17
N ASN A 14 3.15 -5.92 11.53
CA ASN A 14 4.32 -6.78 11.27
C ASN A 14 4.49 -7.17 9.78
N GLY A 15 4.21 -6.21 8.89
CA GLY A 15 4.33 -6.43 7.45
C GLY A 15 3.05 -6.89 6.74
N ASP A 16 1.93 -7.05 7.45
CA ASP A 16 0.62 -7.27 6.84
C ASP A 16 0.20 -6.07 6.00
N VAL A 17 -0.60 -6.32 4.98
CA VAL A 17 -1.17 -5.29 4.13
C VAL A 17 -2.68 -5.42 4.08
N GLN A 18 -3.37 -4.37 4.50
CA GLN A 18 -4.81 -4.25 4.29
C GLN A 18 -5.05 -3.58 2.94
N TRP A 19 -5.95 -4.15 2.13
CA TRP A 19 -6.36 -3.57 0.86
C TRP A 19 -7.86 -3.33 0.85
N MET A 20 -8.26 -2.07 0.85
CA MET A 20 -9.65 -1.68 0.81
C MET A 20 -9.96 -0.92 -0.50
N THR A 21 -11.05 -1.27 -1.15
CA THR A 21 -11.63 -0.49 -2.24
C THR A 21 -12.85 0.26 -1.69
N ALA A 22 -12.81 1.58 -1.67
CA ALA A 22 -13.95 2.37 -1.21
C ALA A 22 -15.14 2.28 -2.18
N GLY A 23 -14.86 2.23 -3.49
CA GLY A 23 -15.92 2.10 -4.51
C GLY A 23 -16.97 3.19 -4.36
N LYS A 24 -18.25 2.79 -4.35
CA LYS A 24 -19.39 3.71 -4.17
C LYS A 24 -19.50 4.34 -2.77
N GLY A 25 -18.61 3.99 -1.87
CA GLY A 25 -18.51 4.61 -0.55
C GLY A 25 -18.43 3.60 0.59
N VAL A 26 -17.57 3.88 1.53
CA VAL A 26 -17.41 3.16 2.81
C VAL A 26 -16.91 4.14 3.86
N GLN A 27 -17.43 4.05 5.08
CA GLN A 27 -16.81 4.68 6.25
C GLN A 27 -15.87 3.67 6.91
N HIS A 28 -14.71 4.12 7.34
CA HIS A 28 -13.81 3.28 8.11
C HIS A 28 -13.08 4.09 9.19
N CYS A 29 -12.57 3.41 10.18
CA CYS A 29 -11.56 3.94 11.07
C CYS A 29 -10.32 3.03 11.11
N GLU A 30 -9.16 3.68 11.28
CA GLU A 30 -7.88 3.05 11.51
C GLU A 30 -7.36 3.52 12.85
N MET A 31 -7.20 2.60 13.80
CA MET A 31 -6.79 2.87 15.16
C MET A 31 -5.48 2.17 15.49
N PHE A 32 -4.67 2.76 16.34
CA PHE A 32 -3.33 2.27 16.70
C PHE A 32 -3.26 1.97 18.21
N PRO A 33 -3.90 0.88 18.69
CA PRO A 33 -3.87 0.55 20.11
C PRO A 33 -2.45 0.22 20.56
N LEU A 34 -2.05 0.77 21.69
CA LEU A 34 -0.75 0.50 22.33
C LEU A 34 -0.82 -0.86 23.02
N LEU A 35 -0.45 -1.92 22.32
CA LEU A 35 -0.55 -3.30 22.81
C LEU A 35 0.53 -3.65 23.82
N ASN A 36 1.70 -3.04 23.75
CA ASN A 36 2.76 -3.20 24.75
C ASN A 36 2.58 -2.19 25.87
N THR A 37 2.46 -2.67 27.09
CA THR A 37 2.35 -1.82 28.30
C THR A 37 3.70 -1.56 28.96
N SER A 38 4.74 -2.33 28.63
CA SER A 38 6.09 -2.26 29.24
C SER A 38 7.20 -1.94 28.25
N LYS A 39 6.92 -1.87 26.97
CA LYS A 39 7.89 -1.59 25.89
C LYS A 39 7.31 -0.55 24.93
N ASN A 40 8.17 0.02 24.10
CA ASN A 40 7.74 0.90 23.02
C ASN A 40 6.82 0.16 22.05
N ASN A 41 5.89 0.90 21.46
CA ASN A 41 5.02 0.45 20.37
C ASN A 41 5.46 1.21 19.11
N PRO A 42 6.48 0.72 18.36
CA PRO A 42 6.93 1.39 17.16
C PRO A 42 5.83 1.29 16.09
N LEU A 43 5.68 2.38 15.34
CA LEU A 43 4.77 2.44 14.19
C LEU A 43 5.56 2.85 12.95
N LEU A 44 5.48 2.00 11.92
CA LEU A 44 5.87 2.33 10.55
C LEU A 44 4.72 1.89 9.64
N MET A 45 4.09 2.83 8.96
CA MET A 45 2.93 2.56 8.10
C MET A 45 2.99 3.44 6.86
N PHE A 46 2.58 2.88 5.74
CA PHE A 46 2.27 3.61 4.51
C PHE A 46 0.79 3.46 4.21
N GLN A 47 0.10 4.58 4.02
CA GLN A 47 -1.24 4.60 3.45
C GLN A 47 -1.14 5.04 2.00
N ILE A 48 -1.46 4.14 1.08
CA ILE A 48 -1.33 4.35 -0.35
C ILE A 48 -2.73 4.43 -0.97
N TRP A 49 -3.00 5.50 -1.69
CA TRP A 49 -4.25 5.67 -2.43
C TRP A 49 -4.01 5.36 -3.91
N ILE A 50 -4.68 4.33 -4.39
CA ILE A 50 -4.73 3.99 -5.82
C ILE A 50 -6.09 4.43 -6.33
N ASN A 51 -6.11 5.40 -7.25
CA ASN A 51 -7.35 5.87 -7.84
C ASN A 51 -8.02 4.78 -8.69
N LEU A 52 -9.33 4.86 -8.84
CA LEU A 52 -10.11 4.01 -9.74
C LEU A 52 -10.47 4.80 -11.01
N PRO A 53 -10.46 4.14 -12.19
CA PRO A 53 -10.99 4.75 -13.41
C PRO A 53 -12.50 5.00 -13.25
N LYS A 54 -13.03 5.96 -13.97
CA LYS A 54 -14.44 6.38 -13.91
C LYS A 54 -15.41 5.21 -13.94
N VAL A 55 -15.18 4.27 -14.83
CA VAL A 55 -16.03 3.08 -15.01
C VAL A 55 -16.07 2.14 -13.79
N LYS A 56 -15.12 2.25 -12.87
CA LYS A 56 -15.03 1.43 -11.67
C LYS A 56 -15.25 2.23 -10.36
N LYS A 57 -15.39 3.56 -10.42
CA LYS A 57 -15.54 4.37 -9.19
C LYS A 57 -16.75 3.98 -8.35
N MET A 58 -17.85 3.60 -8.99
CA MET A 58 -19.08 3.20 -8.29
C MET A 58 -19.20 1.68 -8.10
N CYS A 59 -18.10 0.93 -8.15
CA CYS A 59 -18.10 -0.49 -7.85
C CYS A 59 -18.46 -0.75 -6.37
N ALA A 60 -18.83 -1.98 -6.05
CA ALA A 60 -19.04 -2.38 -4.66
C ALA A 60 -17.74 -2.23 -3.86
N PRO A 61 -17.81 -1.73 -2.62
CA PRO A 61 -16.67 -1.73 -1.71
C PRO A 61 -16.12 -3.14 -1.50
N HIS A 62 -14.81 -3.21 -1.25
CA HIS A 62 -14.13 -4.49 -1.03
C HIS A 62 -13.07 -4.33 0.06
N PHE A 63 -12.93 -5.36 0.88
CA PHE A 63 -11.90 -5.46 1.92
C PHE A 63 -11.17 -6.78 1.76
N SER A 64 -9.84 -6.75 1.81
CA SER A 64 -9.00 -7.94 1.89
C SER A 64 -7.77 -7.68 2.76
N MET A 65 -7.25 -8.77 3.33
CA MET A 65 -6.02 -8.78 4.11
C MET A 65 -5.00 -9.65 3.38
N LEU A 66 -3.79 -9.11 3.20
CA LEU A 66 -2.64 -9.82 2.70
C LEU A 66 -1.70 -10.05 3.89
N TRP A 67 -1.56 -11.30 4.30
CA TRP A 67 -0.74 -11.65 5.45
C TRP A 67 0.74 -11.64 5.10
N SER A 68 1.57 -11.09 5.95
CA SER A 68 3.01 -10.91 5.71
C SER A 68 3.72 -12.23 5.38
N GLU A 69 3.26 -13.34 5.95
CA GLU A 69 3.79 -14.68 5.71
C GLU A 69 3.48 -15.21 4.29
N GLU A 70 2.46 -14.65 3.64
CA GLU A 70 2.00 -15.04 2.31
C GLU A 70 2.49 -14.08 1.22
N ILE A 71 2.92 -12.86 1.59
CA ILE A 71 3.42 -11.88 0.63
C ILE A 71 4.79 -12.33 0.10
N PRO A 72 4.94 -12.55 -1.22
CA PRO A 72 6.17 -13.05 -1.80
C PRO A 72 7.34 -12.07 -1.64
N LYS A 73 8.54 -12.63 -1.47
CA LYS A 73 9.79 -11.90 -1.37
C LYS A 73 10.76 -12.35 -2.45
N TYR A 74 11.37 -11.38 -3.11
CA TYR A 74 12.50 -11.58 -3.98
C TYR A 74 13.79 -11.28 -3.21
N ILE A 75 14.74 -12.21 -3.22
CA ILE A 75 16.02 -12.07 -2.53
C ILE A 75 17.13 -12.07 -3.57
N HIS A 76 17.95 -11.04 -3.55
CA HIS A 76 19.13 -10.90 -4.36
C HIS A 76 20.39 -10.87 -3.49
N HIS A 77 21.45 -11.53 -3.92
CA HIS A 77 22.78 -11.38 -3.34
C HIS A 77 23.72 -10.86 -4.43
N ASP A 78 24.40 -9.77 -4.13
CA ASP A 78 25.39 -9.20 -5.05
C ASP A 78 26.72 -9.99 -5.05
N ASP A 79 27.69 -9.53 -5.85
CA ASP A 79 29.00 -10.19 -5.98
C ASP A 79 29.80 -10.25 -4.66
N GLN A 80 29.43 -9.44 -3.67
CA GLN A 80 30.01 -9.45 -2.32
C GLN A 80 29.13 -10.23 -1.32
N ASN A 81 28.14 -10.98 -1.82
CA ASN A 81 27.16 -11.71 -1.04
C ASN A 81 26.34 -10.83 -0.07
N LYS A 82 26.12 -9.55 -0.42
CA LYS A 82 25.27 -8.63 0.32
C LYS A 82 23.83 -8.77 -0.15
N LYS A 83 22.91 -8.85 0.80
CA LYS A 83 21.48 -9.10 0.52
C LYS A 83 20.72 -7.80 0.19
N THR A 84 19.89 -7.88 -0.84
CA THR A 84 18.74 -7.02 -1.06
C THR A 84 17.47 -7.85 -1.04
N GLU A 85 16.53 -7.52 -0.17
CA GLU A 85 15.24 -8.18 -0.07
C GLU A 85 14.15 -7.23 -0.58
N VAL A 86 13.32 -7.71 -1.51
CA VAL A 86 12.17 -6.97 -2.03
C VAL A 86 10.90 -7.72 -1.70
N THR A 87 10.05 -7.13 -0.87
CA THR A 87 8.70 -7.65 -0.59
C THR A 87 7.77 -7.16 -1.71
N VAL A 88 7.23 -8.08 -2.49
CA VAL A 88 6.39 -7.79 -3.65
C VAL A 88 4.93 -7.80 -3.23
N ILE A 89 4.42 -6.64 -2.79
CA ILE A 89 3.04 -6.48 -2.33
C ILE A 89 2.08 -6.53 -3.52
N ALA A 90 2.41 -5.82 -4.60
CA ALA A 90 1.66 -5.83 -5.85
C ALA A 90 2.61 -5.77 -7.04
N GLY A 91 2.16 -6.26 -8.18
CA GLY A 91 2.94 -6.33 -9.41
C GLY A 91 3.84 -7.55 -9.48
N THR A 92 4.85 -7.48 -10.34
CA THR A 92 5.77 -8.60 -10.60
C THR A 92 7.21 -8.08 -10.67
N LEU A 93 8.12 -8.75 -9.96
CA LEU A 93 9.55 -8.55 -10.04
C LEU A 93 10.20 -9.85 -10.52
N PHE A 94 10.69 -9.88 -11.74
CA PHE A 94 11.18 -11.09 -12.41
C PHE A 94 10.10 -12.19 -12.39
N ASP A 95 10.37 -13.32 -11.76
CA ASP A 95 9.45 -14.45 -11.56
C ASP A 95 8.62 -14.37 -10.27
N THR A 96 8.89 -13.37 -9.42
CA THR A 96 8.18 -13.16 -8.16
C THR A 96 6.96 -12.26 -8.39
N ARG A 97 5.77 -12.80 -8.19
CA ARG A 97 4.50 -12.09 -8.37
C ARG A 97 3.81 -11.87 -7.03
N GLY A 98 3.38 -10.63 -6.77
CA GLY A 98 2.57 -10.26 -5.61
C GLY A 98 1.23 -10.99 -5.55
N LEU A 99 0.60 -10.98 -4.38
CA LEU A 99 -0.73 -11.54 -4.17
C LEU A 99 -1.77 -10.80 -5.02
N PRO A 100 -2.91 -11.45 -5.37
CA PRO A 100 -3.96 -10.79 -6.16
C PRO A 100 -4.47 -9.52 -5.49
N PRO A 101 -4.46 -8.37 -6.19
CA PRO A 101 -5.07 -7.14 -5.69
C PRO A 101 -6.59 -7.23 -5.56
N ALA A 102 -7.22 -6.23 -4.93
CA ALA A 102 -8.67 -6.11 -4.91
C ALA A 102 -9.26 -6.15 -6.35
N PRO A 103 -10.40 -6.83 -6.59
CA PRO A 103 -10.89 -7.15 -7.94
C PRO A 103 -11.09 -5.95 -8.87
N ASN A 104 -11.47 -4.79 -8.30
CA ASN A 104 -11.74 -3.56 -9.08
C ASN A 104 -10.58 -2.55 -9.04
N SER A 105 -9.49 -2.88 -8.33
CA SER A 105 -8.31 -2.02 -8.26
C SER A 105 -7.67 -1.85 -9.63
N TRP A 106 -7.07 -0.66 -9.87
CA TRP A 106 -6.22 -0.41 -11.04
C TRP A 106 -5.05 -1.40 -11.13
N ALA A 107 -4.58 -1.88 -9.98
CA ALA A 107 -3.52 -2.88 -9.87
C ALA A 107 -3.93 -4.30 -10.32
N ASN A 108 -5.25 -4.58 -10.49
CA ASN A 108 -5.70 -5.92 -10.85
C ASN A 108 -5.46 -6.27 -12.32
N ASP A 109 -5.30 -5.28 -13.18
CA ASP A 109 -4.93 -5.45 -14.58
C ASP A 109 -3.40 -5.36 -14.73
N PRO A 110 -2.71 -6.44 -15.14
CA PRO A 110 -1.25 -6.43 -15.31
C PRO A 110 -0.75 -5.38 -16.31
N GLU A 111 -1.55 -5.02 -17.32
CA GLU A 111 -1.21 -4.02 -18.34
C GLU A 111 -1.05 -2.60 -17.74
N ASN A 112 -1.58 -2.38 -16.55
CA ASN A 112 -1.41 -1.12 -15.84
C ASN A 112 -0.06 -1.02 -15.12
N GLY A 113 0.72 -2.09 -15.08
CA GLY A 113 2.09 -2.11 -14.56
C GLY A 113 2.24 -1.64 -13.11
N VAL A 114 1.17 -1.77 -12.29
CA VAL A 114 1.20 -1.31 -10.90
C VAL A 114 2.13 -2.19 -10.08
N CYS A 115 3.13 -1.56 -9.46
CA CYS A 115 4.02 -2.20 -8.50
C CYS A 115 3.99 -1.45 -7.18
N ILE A 116 3.88 -2.20 -6.09
CA ILE A 116 4.06 -1.73 -4.72
C ILE A 116 5.07 -2.67 -4.08
N TRP A 117 6.29 -2.17 -3.87
CA TRP A 117 7.37 -2.96 -3.30
C TRP A 117 8.00 -2.23 -2.12
N THR A 118 8.31 -2.96 -1.05
CA THR A 118 9.24 -2.47 -0.03
C THR A 118 10.59 -3.15 -0.23
N LEU A 119 11.66 -2.38 -0.06
CA LEU A 119 13.03 -2.87 -0.23
C LEU A 119 13.79 -2.70 1.08
N GLU A 120 14.55 -3.71 1.44
CA GLU A 120 15.56 -3.67 2.49
C GLU A 120 16.91 -4.04 1.90
N MET A 121 17.91 -3.21 2.11
CA MET A 121 19.28 -3.43 1.62
C MET A 121 20.26 -3.49 2.77
N GLU A 122 21.07 -4.56 2.81
CA GLU A 122 22.18 -4.66 3.77
C GLU A 122 23.24 -3.57 3.54
N PRO A 123 24.06 -3.25 4.55
CA PRO A 123 25.15 -2.31 4.40
C PRO A 123 26.08 -2.69 3.24
N GLY A 124 26.29 -1.73 2.33
CA GLY A 124 27.14 -1.90 1.14
C GLY A 124 26.53 -2.72 0.00
N ALA A 125 25.28 -3.19 0.12
CA ALA A 125 24.63 -3.98 -0.92
C ALA A 125 24.45 -3.17 -2.21
N GLN A 126 24.55 -3.85 -3.35
CA GLN A 126 24.29 -3.30 -4.67
C GLN A 126 23.17 -4.08 -5.35
N TRP A 127 22.25 -3.37 -5.96
CA TRP A 127 21.17 -3.99 -6.71
C TRP A 127 20.79 -3.17 -7.94
N ILE A 128 20.42 -3.85 -9.01
CA ILE A 128 19.92 -3.19 -10.22
C ILE A 128 18.39 -3.26 -10.19
N LEU A 129 17.76 -2.12 -9.96
CA LEU A 129 16.32 -1.95 -10.16
C LEU A 129 16.03 -2.10 -11.66
N PRO A 130 15.23 -3.10 -12.07
CA PRO A 130 15.03 -3.38 -13.48
C PRO A 130 14.19 -2.30 -14.18
N ALA A 131 14.41 -2.13 -15.47
CA ALA A 131 13.55 -1.36 -16.36
C ALA A 131 12.15 -1.98 -16.45
N HIS A 132 11.17 -1.15 -16.81
CA HIS A 132 9.80 -1.54 -17.09
C HIS A 132 9.25 -0.76 -18.30
N GLY A 133 7.92 -0.72 -18.53
CA GLY A 133 7.33 0.08 -19.62
C GLY A 133 7.61 1.58 -19.50
N ALA A 134 7.80 2.26 -20.63
CA ALA A 134 8.10 3.69 -20.68
C ALA A 134 6.93 4.61 -20.30
N ASP A 135 5.71 4.07 -20.32
CA ASP A 135 4.46 4.79 -20.04
C ASP A 135 4.04 4.74 -18.56
N LEU A 136 4.95 4.32 -17.67
CA LEU A 136 4.70 4.19 -16.25
C LEU A 136 5.30 5.35 -15.45
N SER A 137 4.55 5.89 -14.51
CA SER A 137 5.07 6.71 -13.44
C SER A 137 5.76 5.81 -12.41
N ARG A 138 6.99 6.18 -12.00
CA ARG A 138 7.78 5.41 -11.03
C ARG A 138 8.42 6.34 -10.02
N THR A 139 8.19 6.05 -8.74
CA THR A 139 8.76 6.81 -7.63
C THR A 139 9.36 5.88 -6.59
N LEU A 140 10.59 6.16 -6.18
CA LEU A 140 11.28 5.50 -5.07
C LEU A 140 11.28 6.44 -3.86
N TYR A 141 10.69 6.01 -2.78
CA TYR A 141 10.70 6.70 -1.48
C TYR A 141 11.83 6.11 -0.63
N TYR A 142 12.88 6.89 -0.39
CA TYR A 142 13.97 6.53 0.51
C TYR A 142 13.66 7.11 1.89
N PHE A 143 13.31 6.28 2.86
CA PHE A 143 12.82 6.75 4.16
C PHE A 143 13.71 6.38 5.35
N GLN A 144 14.64 5.44 5.20
CA GLN A 144 15.58 5.08 6.27
C GLN A 144 16.91 4.59 5.68
N GLY A 145 18.02 4.95 6.32
CA GLY A 145 19.37 4.54 5.96
C GLY A 145 20.30 5.74 5.82
N LYS A 146 21.51 5.50 5.28
CA LYS A 146 22.55 6.51 5.15
C LYS A 146 23.41 6.30 3.92
N ASP A 147 23.78 7.40 3.25
CA ASP A 147 24.73 7.44 2.14
C ASP A 147 24.39 6.52 0.95
N VAL A 148 23.09 6.36 0.64
CA VAL A 148 22.63 5.63 -0.55
C VAL A 148 22.94 6.42 -1.81
N GLN A 149 23.30 5.71 -2.88
CA GLN A 149 23.47 6.26 -4.22
C GLN A 149 22.55 5.57 -5.22
N LEU A 150 21.93 6.33 -6.10
CA LEU A 150 21.24 5.88 -7.30
C LEU A 150 22.09 6.28 -8.51
N GLU A 151 22.62 5.29 -9.22
CA GLU A 151 23.71 5.49 -10.15
C GLU A 151 24.89 6.23 -9.47
N ASN A 152 25.21 7.44 -9.91
CA ASN A 152 26.26 8.28 -9.35
C ASN A 152 25.71 9.44 -8.51
N LYS A 153 24.40 9.45 -8.18
CA LYS A 153 23.76 10.51 -7.42
C LYS A 153 23.50 10.07 -6.00
N LYS A 154 24.03 10.81 -5.04
CA LYS A 154 23.72 10.61 -3.64
C LYS A 154 22.27 10.95 -3.35
N LEU A 155 21.56 10.03 -2.70
CA LEU A 155 20.20 10.23 -2.23
C LEU A 155 20.21 10.76 -0.79
N LEU A 156 19.23 11.60 -0.48
CA LEU A 156 18.97 12.04 0.88
C LEU A 156 17.79 11.23 1.45
N PRO A 157 17.84 10.78 2.71
CA PRO A 157 16.72 10.12 3.34
C PRO A 157 15.50 11.07 3.45
N ASN A 158 14.31 10.49 3.55
CA ASN A 158 13.01 11.19 3.55
C ASN A 158 12.74 11.98 2.25
N HIS A 159 13.21 11.45 1.12
CA HIS A 159 12.93 12.01 -0.22
C HIS A 159 12.21 10.99 -1.10
N ALA A 160 11.34 11.54 -1.96
CA ALA A 160 10.78 10.84 -3.10
C ALA A 160 11.64 11.14 -4.34
N ILE A 161 12.00 10.10 -5.07
CA ILE A 161 12.82 10.17 -6.26
C ILE A 161 11.97 9.71 -7.44
N GLU A 162 11.57 10.64 -8.30
CA GLU A 162 10.92 10.31 -9.55
C GLU A 162 11.96 9.77 -10.55
N MET A 163 11.63 8.68 -11.19
CA MET A 163 12.52 7.95 -12.08
C MET A 163 11.84 7.66 -13.41
N VAL A 164 12.63 7.63 -14.47
CA VAL A 164 12.18 7.05 -15.74
C VAL A 164 12.04 5.54 -15.56
N SER A 165 10.92 4.98 -16.01
CA SER A 165 10.61 3.58 -15.75
C SER A 165 11.26 2.60 -16.73
N ASP A 166 11.64 3.06 -17.92
CA ASP A 166 12.21 2.26 -19.00
C ASP A 166 13.74 2.08 -18.92
N GLN A 167 14.36 2.55 -17.82
CA GLN A 167 15.78 2.38 -17.58
C GLN A 167 16.03 1.55 -16.33
N SER A 168 17.00 0.64 -16.43
CA SER A 168 17.54 -0.02 -15.24
C SER A 168 18.47 0.91 -14.50
N LEU A 169 18.36 0.95 -13.17
CA LEU A 169 19.12 1.86 -12.32
C LEU A 169 19.82 1.10 -11.20
N ARG A 170 21.11 1.37 -11.00
CA ARG A 170 21.87 0.76 -9.90
C ARG A 170 21.63 1.54 -8.60
N ILE A 171 21.24 0.82 -7.57
CA ILE A 171 21.20 1.31 -6.18
C ILE A 171 22.42 0.74 -5.46
N THR A 172 23.23 1.60 -4.87
CA THR A 172 24.35 1.23 -4.00
C THR A 172 24.06 1.74 -2.60
N ASN A 173 23.95 0.80 -1.65
CA ASN A 173 23.67 1.14 -0.27
C ASN A 173 24.93 1.61 0.46
N GLY A 174 24.74 2.46 1.44
CA GLY A 174 25.76 2.97 2.36
C GLY A 174 26.07 2.02 3.52
N PRO A 175 26.62 2.56 4.63
CA PRO A 175 27.14 1.74 5.74
C PRO A 175 26.07 1.20 6.70
N GLU A 176 24.79 1.55 6.49
CA GLU A 176 23.68 1.13 7.34
C GLU A 176 22.63 0.40 6.52
N VAL A 177 21.76 -0.38 7.16
CA VAL A 177 20.58 -0.96 6.49
C VAL A 177 19.72 0.18 5.97
N SER A 178 19.31 0.09 4.72
CA SER A 178 18.41 1.08 4.11
C SER A 178 17.09 0.48 3.70
N HIS A 179 16.03 1.30 3.83
CA HIS A 179 14.67 0.92 3.49
C HIS A 179 14.05 1.88 2.51
N PHE A 180 13.30 1.30 1.56
CA PHE A 180 12.64 2.04 0.49
C PHE A 180 11.22 1.52 0.28
N LEU A 181 10.35 2.39 -0.25
CA LEU A 181 9.08 2.03 -0.86
C LEU A 181 9.15 2.41 -2.34
N LEU A 182 8.88 1.49 -3.23
CA LEU A 182 8.72 1.75 -4.65
C LEU A 182 7.24 1.71 -5.01
N LEU A 183 6.76 2.79 -5.61
CA LEU A 183 5.45 2.87 -6.22
C LEU A 183 5.59 3.08 -7.72
N GLN A 184 4.86 2.30 -8.49
CA GLN A 184 4.83 2.39 -9.95
C GLN A 184 3.43 2.10 -10.46
N GLY A 185 3.08 2.67 -11.59
CA GLY A 185 1.86 2.33 -12.31
C GLY A 185 1.61 3.25 -13.49
N LYS A 186 0.80 2.77 -14.42
CA LYS A 186 0.30 3.55 -15.53
C LYS A 186 -0.66 4.62 -15.02
N PRO A 187 -0.52 5.89 -15.41
CA PRO A 187 -1.53 6.91 -15.14
C PRO A 187 -2.89 6.51 -15.71
N ILE A 188 -3.97 6.76 -14.96
CA ILE A 188 -5.34 6.51 -15.44
C ILE A 188 -5.71 7.49 -16.56
N ASP A 189 -5.07 8.67 -16.56
CA ASP A 189 -5.26 9.73 -17.57
C ASP A 189 -6.73 10.20 -17.68
N GLU A 190 -7.38 10.31 -16.54
CA GLU A 190 -8.73 10.86 -16.40
C GLU A 190 -8.70 12.09 -15.47
N PRO A 191 -9.66 13.03 -15.61
CA PRO A 191 -9.79 14.15 -14.68
C PRO A 191 -9.92 13.68 -13.23
N ILE A 192 -9.35 14.43 -12.30
CA ILE A 192 -9.43 14.15 -10.86
C ILE A 192 -10.03 15.36 -10.16
N ALA A 193 -11.13 15.12 -9.45
CA ALA A 193 -11.70 16.03 -8.47
C ALA A 193 -11.60 15.38 -7.09
N GLN A 194 -11.04 16.11 -6.12
CA GLN A 194 -10.89 15.64 -4.75
C GLN A 194 -11.41 16.67 -3.76
N TYR A 195 -12.14 16.20 -2.75
CA TYR A 195 -12.53 16.99 -1.60
C TYR A 195 -12.58 16.11 -0.34
N GLY A 196 -11.74 16.41 0.63
CA GLY A 196 -11.57 15.54 1.80
C GLY A 196 -11.20 14.10 1.37
N PRO A 197 -11.93 13.08 1.84
CA PRO A 197 -11.68 11.69 1.47
C PRO A 197 -12.32 11.27 0.13
N PHE A 198 -13.09 12.15 -0.52
CA PHE A 198 -13.81 11.83 -1.75
C PHE A 198 -12.95 12.12 -2.98
N VAL A 199 -12.85 11.15 -3.90
CA VAL A 199 -12.15 11.29 -5.17
C VAL A 199 -13.07 10.84 -6.30
N MET A 200 -13.40 11.79 -7.19
CA MET A 200 -14.25 11.58 -8.36
C MET A 200 -13.57 12.17 -9.61
N ASN A 201 -14.27 12.19 -10.75
CA ASN A 201 -13.71 12.80 -11.96
C ASN A 201 -14.10 14.29 -12.08
N HIS A 202 -15.26 14.70 -11.53
CA HIS A 202 -15.76 16.07 -11.64
C HIS A 202 -16.28 16.58 -10.30
N GLN A 203 -16.26 17.91 -10.12
CA GLN A 203 -16.69 18.55 -8.87
C GLN A 203 -18.19 18.34 -8.58
N SER A 204 -19.03 18.22 -9.63
CA SER A 204 -20.44 17.87 -9.46
C SER A 204 -20.64 16.49 -8.83
N GLU A 205 -19.82 15.51 -9.20
CA GLU A 205 -19.85 14.16 -8.63
C GLU A 205 -19.44 14.16 -7.15
N ILE A 206 -18.49 15.03 -6.75
CA ILE A 206 -18.17 15.25 -5.33
C ILE A 206 -19.38 15.74 -4.55
N GLN A 207 -20.14 16.71 -5.10
CA GLN A 207 -21.34 17.24 -4.44
C GLN A 207 -22.44 16.18 -4.29
N GLU A 208 -22.59 15.32 -5.29
CA GLU A 208 -23.51 14.18 -5.24
C GLU A 208 -23.09 13.17 -4.17
N THR A 209 -21.81 12.81 -4.13
CA THR A 209 -21.24 11.90 -3.13
C THR A 209 -21.43 12.44 -1.71
N MET A 210 -21.20 13.73 -1.49
CA MET A 210 -21.43 14.35 -0.18
C MET A 210 -22.90 14.30 0.25
N ARG A 211 -23.83 14.52 -0.68
CA ARG A 211 -25.27 14.38 -0.41
C ARG A 211 -25.65 12.94 -0.08
N GLU A 212 -25.14 11.98 -0.85
CA GLU A 212 -25.36 10.56 -0.59
C GLU A 212 -24.82 10.17 0.79
N TYR A 213 -23.61 10.61 1.13
CA TYR A 213 -23.05 10.37 2.45
C TYR A 213 -23.92 10.96 3.57
N GLN A 214 -24.42 12.17 3.43
CA GLN A 214 -25.31 12.78 4.42
C GLN A 214 -26.62 11.98 4.62
N LEU A 215 -27.13 11.38 3.56
CA LEU A 215 -28.39 10.61 3.60
C LEU A 215 -28.20 9.18 4.08
N THR A 216 -27.13 8.52 3.66
CA THR A 216 -26.98 7.07 3.83
C THR A 216 -25.89 6.67 4.81
N GLN A 217 -24.95 7.59 5.12
CA GLN A 217 -23.73 7.31 5.88
C GLN A 217 -22.96 6.11 5.31
N PHE A 218 -23.09 5.84 4.00
CA PHE A 218 -22.53 4.66 3.31
C PHE A 218 -22.80 3.34 4.03
N GLY A 219 -24.04 3.15 4.52
CA GLY A 219 -24.45 1.95 5.25
C GLY A 219 -24.48 2.11 6.77
N GLY A 220 -24.10 3.29 7.29
CA GLY A 220 -24.11 3.57 8.72
C GLY A 220 -22.83 3.13 9.43
N TRP A 221 -22.89 2.99 10.76
CA TRP A 221 -21.74 2.60 11.59
C TRP A 221 -22.15 1.48 12.58
N PRO A 222 -21.81 0.22 12.31
CA PRO A 222 -22.28 -0.90 13.11
C PRO A 222 -21.48 -1.13 14.41
N TRP A 223 -20.55 -0.27 14.75
CA TRP A 223 -19.66 -0.40 15.88
C TRP A 223 -20.08 0.48 17.05
N PRO A 224 -19.71 0.14 18.32
CA PRO A 224 -20.15 0.87 19.52
C PRO A 224 -19.73 2.33 19.56
N LYS A 225 -18.60 2.69 18.90
CA LYS A 225 -18.05 4.05 18.89
C LYS A 225 -17.28 4.32 17.60
N PRO A 226 -17.10 5.62 17.21
CA PRO A 226 -16.38 5.97 15.97
C PRO A 226 -14.92 5.52 15.94
N ASP A 227 -14.23 5.57 17.07
CA ASP A 227 -12.83 5.20 17.29
C ASP A 227 -12.72 3.74 17.79
N HIS A 228 -13.45 2.82 17.16
CA HIS A 228 -13.53 1.44 17.60
C HIS A 228 -12.16 0.75 17.52
N THR A 229 -11.81 0.08 18.63
CA THR A 229 -10.64 -0.81 18.73
C THR A 229 -11.10 -2.19 19.16
N HIS A 230 -10.34 -3.20 18.78
CA HIS A 230 -10.64 -4.58 19.16
C HIS A 230 -10.05 -4.93 20.53
N ALA A 231 -10.50 -6.05 21.12
CA ALA A 231 -10.01 -6.47 22.42
C ALA A 231 -8.47 -6.54 22.45
N HIS A 232 -7.87 -6.08 23.54
CA HIS A 232 -6.41 -6.04 23.68
C HIS A 232 -5.75 -7.41 23.47
N THR A 233 -6.46 -8.49 23.85
CA THR A 233 -6.01 -9.87 23.71
C THR A 233 -6.22 -10.46 22.31
N SER A 234 -6.86 -9.74 21.39
CA SER A 234 -7.01 -10.22 20.02
C SER A 234 -5.64 -10.24 19.34
N GLY A 235 -5.32 -11.37 18.70
CA GLY A 235 -4.19 -11.48 17.77
C GLY A 235 -4.47 -10.74 16.45
N ARG A 236 -3.65 -11.00 15.45
CA ARG A 236 -3.92 -10.52 14.08
C ARG A 236 -5.13 -11.31 13.53
N PHE A 237 -6.06 -10.60 12.90
CA PHE A 237 -7.24 -11.21 12.30
C PHE A 237 -7.83 -10.32 11.22
N ALA A 238 -8.62 -10.93 10.34
CA ALA A 238 -9.50 -10.23 9.40
C ALA A 238 -10.90 -10.82 9.48
N LYS A 239 -11.91 -9.97 9.65
CA LYS A 239 -13.33 -10.29 9.55
C LYS A 239 -13.87 -9.61 8.30
N TYR A 240 -14.38 -10.39 7.39
CA TYR A 240 -14.94 -9.89 6.12
C TYR A 240 -16.43 -9.56 6.28
N ALA A 241 -16.96 -8.70 5.40
CA ALA A 241 -18.37 -8.28 5.42
C ALA A 241 -19.36 -9.48 5.29
N ASN A 242 -18.94 -10.58 4.69
CA ASN A 242 -19.71 -11.82 4.59
C ASN A 242 -19.66 -12.71 5.84
N GLY A 243 -18.98 -12.25 6.90
CA GLY A 243 -18.83 -12.97 8.16
C GLY A 243 -17.67 -13.97 8.22
N LYS A 244 -16.93 -14.20 7.12
CA LYS A 244 -15.69 -15.00 7.16
C LYS A 244 -14.69 -14.37 8.11
N ILE A 245 -13.98 -15.17 8.90
CA ILE A 245 -12.92 -14.72 9.80
C ILE A 245 -11.64 -15.51 9.49
N GLU A 246 -10.53 -14.80 9.43
CA GLU A 246 -9.18 -15.35 9.37
C GLU A 246 -8.40 -14.86 10.59
N THR A 247 -7.56 -15.73 11.16
CA THR A 247 -6.69 -15.42 12.33
C THR A 247 -5.26 -15.83 12.06
N ARG A 248 -4.32 -15.09 12.66
CA ARG A 248 -2.87 -15.35 12.60
C ARG A 248 -2.23 -15.20 13.98
#